data_7cacd917610a08542784b8e9de8d5cc6
#
_entry.id   7cacd917610a08542784b8e9de8d5cc6
#
_cell.length_a   1.000
_cell.length_b   1.000
_cell.length_c   1.000
_cell.angle_alpha   90.00
_cell.angle_beta   90.00
_cell.angle_gamma   90.00
#
_symmetry.space_group_name_H-M   'P 1'
#
loop_
_entity.id
_entity.type
_entity.pdbx_description
1 polymer ?
#
loop_
_entity_poly.entity_id
_entity_poly.type
_entity_poly.pdbx_seq_one_letter_code
_entity_poly.pdbx_strand_id
1 'polypeptide(L)'
;MDERQREPDLERMEERAALEFLNELYSLLSAEAEDRIRHDEYTMEWPQSGERLRGRKTLKAFQESNAGSRPPRWARRVLVREGLWVVEGSVDYGGGRVGDFVLILELREGKVFRETRYYADRLEASEARAEWFEPMER
;
A
#
# COMPACT_ATOMS: atom_id res chain seq x y z
N MET A 1 -14.91 -13.30 -22.11
CA MET A 1 -13.75 -13.22 -21.23
C MET A 1 -14.04 -13.94 -19.90
N ASP A 2 -13.17 -14.85 -19.51
CA ASP A 2 -13.28 -15.56 -18.24
C ASP A 2 -13.19 -14.53 -17.10
N GLU A 3 -13.99 -14.71 -16.04
CA GLU A 3 -13.93 -13.83 -14.86
C GLU A 3 -12.53 -13.71 -14.28
N ARG A 4 -11.76 -14.79 -14.33
CA ARG A 4 -10.38 -14.80 -13.82
C ARG A 4 -9.45 -13.91 -14.64
N GLN A 5 -9.84 -13.54 -15.86
CA GLN A 5 -9.06 -12.66 -16.73
C GLN A 5 -9.51 -11.21 -16.69
N ARG A 6 -10.63 -10.95 -16.00
CA ARG A 6 -11.09 -9.57 -15.84
C ARG A 6 -10.18 -8.81 -14.90
N GLU A 7 -9.82 -7.62 -15.30
CA GLU A 7 -9.13 -6.71 -14.43
C GLU A 7 -10.10 -6.20 -13.36
N PRO A 8 -9.67 -6.12 -12.10
CA PRO A 8 -10.54 -5.61 -11.05
C PRO A 8 -10.84 -4.13 -11.27
N ASP A 9 -12.05 -3.73 -10.92
CA ASP A 9 -12.45 -2.33 -10.92
C ASP A 9 -12.46 -1.84 -9.48
N LEU A 10 -11.41 -1.15 -9.10
CA LEU A 10 -11.23 -0.70 -7.71
C LEU A 10 -12.28 0.32 -7.30
N GLU A 11 -12.80 1.09 -8.26
CA GLU A 11 -13.78 2.13 -7.94
C GLU A 11 -15.13 1.57 -7.50
N ARG A 12 -15.37 0.27 -7.74
CA ARG A 12 -16.61 -0.39 -7.34
C ARG A 12 -16.51 -1.15 -6.02
N MET A 13 -15.34 -1.19 -5.42
CA MET A 13 -15.14 -1.94 -4.17
C MET A 13 -15.52 -1.11 -2.96
N GLU A 14 -16.26 -1.73 -2.04
CA GLU A 14 -16.51 -1.18 -0.71
C GLU A 14 -15.35 -1.54 0.22
N GLU A 15 -15.32 -0.95 1.40
CA GLU A 15 -14.18 -1.07 2.31
C GLU A 15 -13.76 -2.50 2.62
N ARG A 16 -14.74 -3.38 2.91
CA ARG A 16 -14.42 -4.76 3.22
C ARG A 16 -13.82 -5.50 2.02
N ALA A 17 -14.41 -5.32 0.86
CA ALA A 17 -13.90 -5.94 -0.36
C ALA A 17 -12.51 -5.40 -0.71
N ALA A 18 -12.30 -4.10 -0.51
CA ALA A 18 -11.01 -3.47 -0.76
C ALA A 18 -9.94 -4.04 0.16
N LEU A 19 -10.25 -4.21 1.44
CA LEU A 19 -9.31 -4.78 2.41
C LEU A 19 -8.94 -6.22 2.04
N GLU A 20 -9.93 -7.05 1.73
CA GLU A 20 -9.68 -8.43 1.34
C GLU A 20 -8.85 -8.51 0.06
N PHE A 21 -9.20 -7.69 -0.93
CA PHE A 21 -8.49 -7.62 -2.19
C PHE A 21 -7.02 -7.26 -2.00
N LEU A 22 -6.75 -6.21 -1.21
CA LEU A 22 -5.36 -5.78 -0.98
C LEU A 22 -4.54 -6.83 -0.26
N ASN A 23 -5.11 -7.50 0.73
CA ASN A 23 -4.37 -8.52 1.46
C ASN A 23 -4.10 -9.76 0.61
N GLU A 24 -5.01 -10.14 -0.27
CA GLU A 24 -4.74 -11.19 -1.25
C GLU A 24 -3.59 -10.77 -2.18
N LEU A 25 -3.65 -9.54 -2.69
CA LEU A 25 -2.63 -9.01 -3.59
C LEU A 25 -1.26 -8.99 -2.91
N TYR A 26 -1.20 -8.47 -1.69
CA TYR A 26 0.06 -8.37 -0.95
C TYR A 26 0.66 -9.75 -0.63
N SER A 27 -0.17 -10.75 -0.39
CA SER A 27 0.30 -12.10 -0.08
C SER A 27 1.03 -12.75 -1.25
N LEU A 28 0.77 -12.31 -2.47
CA LEU A 28 1.42 -12.87 -3.67
C LEU A 28 2.86 -12.44 -3.82
N LEU A 29 3.26 -11.32 -3.24
CA LEU A 29 4.59 -10.72 -3.39
C LEU A 29 5.00 -10.66 -4.87
N SER A 30 4.07 -10.29 -5.74
CA SER A 30 4.24 -10.30 -7.18
C SER A 30 4.19 -8.89 -7.76
N ALA A 31 5.31 -8.42 -8.30
CA ALA A 31 5.38 -7.13 -8.96
C ALA A 31 4.42 -7.07 -10.16
N GLU A 32 4.30 -8.18 -10.88
CA GLU A 32 3.39 -8.25 -12.02
C GLU A 32 1.93 -8.14 -11.60
N ALA A 33 1.54 -8.85 -10.53
CA ALA A 33 0.18 -8.78 -10.02
C ALA A 33 -0.16 -7.36 -9.56
N GLU A 34 0.78 -6.70 -8.89
CA GLU A 34 0.58 -5.32 -8.43
C GLU A 34 0.54 -4.33 -9.59
N ASP A 35 1.31 -4.58 -10.65
CA ASP A 35 1.28 -3.73 -11.84
C ASP A 35 -0.09 -3.69 -12.50
N ARG A 36 -0.85 -4.77 -12.43
CA ARG A 36 -2.15 -4.87 -13.08
C ARG A 36 -3.20 -3.91 -12.55
N ILE A 37 -3.07 -3.45 -11.31
CA ILE A 37 -4.02 -2.51 -10.72
C ILE A 37 -3.63 -1.05 -10.94
N ARG A 38 -2.56 -0.80 -11.66
CA ARG A 38 -2.06 0.56 -11.90
C ARG A 38 -2.50 1.07 -13.26
N HIS A 39 -2.92 2.32 -13.27
CA HIS A 39 -3.30 3.04 -14.48
C HIS A 39 -2.08 3.24 -15.38
N ASP A 40 -2.30 3.36 -16.69
CA ASP A 40 -1.19 3.59 -17.63
C ASP A 40 -0.43 4.90 -17.35
N GLU A 41 -1.11 5.88 -16.76
CA GLU A 41 -0.50 7.16 -16.39
C GLU A 41 -0.12 7.23 -14.91
N TYR A 42 0.12 6.08 -14.30
CA TYR A 42 0.44 5.96 -12.88
C TYR A 42 1.66 6.77 -12.46
N THR A 43 1.54 7.43 -11.30
CA THR A 43 2.68 8.07 -10.62
C THR A 43 2.63 7.72 -9.13
N MET A 44 3.80 7.68 -8.51
CA MET A 44 3.92 7.41 -7.08
C MET A 44 4.86 8.42 -6.45
N GLU A 45 4.49 8.91 -5.28
CA GLU A 45 5.27 9.90 -4.55
C GLU A 45 5.62 9.42 -3.15
N TRP A 46 6.84 9.71 -2.72
CA TRP A 46 7.32 9.52 -1.35
C TRP A 46 7.64 10.88 -0.75
N PRO A 47 6.65 11.55 -0.10
CA PRO A 47 6.90 12.88 0.45
C PRO A 47 8.02 12.93 1.48
N GLN A 48 8.23 11.84 2.22
CA GLN A 48 9.27 11.80 3.26
C GLN A 48 10.68 11.98 2.69
N SER A 49 10.94 11.50 1.48
CA SER A 49 12.23 11.67 0.81
C SER A 49 12.18 12.72 -0.30
N GLY A 50 10.97 13.17 -0.68
CA GLY A 50 10.79 14.10 -1.78
C GLY A 50 10.95 13.47 -3.16
N GLU A 51 10.84 12.15 -3.25
CA GLU A 51 11.02 11.43 -4.51
C GLU A 51 9.69 11.15 -5.20
N ARG A 52 9.74 11.13 -6.53
CA ARG A 52 8.59 10.77 -7.36
C ARG A 52 9.03 9.76 -8.41
N LEU A 53 8.17 8.77 -8.63
CA LEU A 53 8.37 7.77 -9.67
C LEU A 53 7.24 7.89 -10.69
N ARG A 54 7.57 7.98 -11.98
CA ARG A 54 6.58 8.08 -13.05
C ARG A 54 6.52 6.79 -13.84
N GLY A 55 5.29 6.30 -14.04
CA GLY A 55 5.00 5.16 -14.89
C GLY A 55 4.95 3.84 -14.16
N ARG A 56 3.90 3.07 -14.45
CA ARG A 56 3.71 1.75 -13.82
C ARG A 56 4.84 0.77 -14.17
N LYS A 57 5.36 0.85 -15.38
CA LYS A 57 6.44 -0.04 -15.80
C LYS A 57 7.75 0.28 -15.10
N THR A 58 7.98 1.55 -14.82
CA THR A 58 9.13 1.97 -14.04
C THR A 58 9.08 1.39 -12.63
N LEU A 59 7.90 1.44 -11.98
CA LEU A 59 7.77 0.86 -10.65
C LEU A 59 7.94 -0.65 -10.69
N LYS A 60 7.35 -1.33 -11.67
CA LYS A 60 7.51 -2.78 -11.81
C LYS A 60 8.99 -3.15 -11.95
N ALA A 61 9.72 -2.44 -12.82
CA ALA A 61 11.16 -2.68 -13.02
C ALA A 61 11.95 -2.43 -11.73
N PHE A 62 11.61 -1.37 -10.99
CA PHE A 62 12.23 -1.09 -9.69
C PHE A 62 11.99 -2.22 -8.69
N GLN A 63 10.74 -2.70 -8.60
CA GLN A 63 10.40 -3.79 -7.69
C GLN A 63 11.08 -5.10 -8.04
N GLU A 64 11.38 -5.34 -9.31
CA GLU A 64 12.08 -6.54 -9.76
C GLU A 64 13.60 -6.41 -9.69
N SER A 65 14.11 -5.23 -9.38
CA SER A 65 15.54 -4.97 -9.25
C SER A 65 16.04 -5.28 -7.85
N ASN A 66 17.37 -5.32 -7.70
CA ASN A 66 18.01 -5.51 -6.39
C ASN A 66 17.77 -4.33 -5.43
N ALA A 67 17.40 -3.16 -5.97
CA ALA A 67 17.10 -1.99 -5.15
C ALA A 67 15.70 -2.03 -4.56
N GLY A 68 14.81 -2.82 -5.16
CA GLY A 68 13.42 -2.94 -4.72
C GLY A 68 13.24 -4.07 -3.71
N SER A 69 13.25 -3.74 -2.42
CA SER A 69 12.95 -4.69 -1.37
C SER A 69 11.44 -4.98 -1.33
N ARG A 70 11.07 -6.22 -1.09
CA ARG A 70 9.67 -6.64 -1.07
C ARG A 70 9.33 -7.40 0.21
N PRO A 71 9.43 -6.76 1.37
CA PRO A 71 9.07 -7.40 2.62
C PRO A 71 7.56 -7.68 2.69
N PRO A 72 7.15 -8.72 3.42
CA PRO A 72 5.74 -9.00 3.64
C PRO A 72 5.04 -7.80 4.25
N ARG A 73 3.82 -7.55 3.80
CA ARG A 73 3.00 -6.46 4.32
C ARG A 73 1.53 -6.85 4.34
N TRP A 74 0.77 -6.16 5.16
CA TRP A 74 -0.66 -6.38 5.25
C TRP A 74 -1.38 -5.08 5.56
N ALA A 75 -2.58 -4.96 5.02
CA ALA A 75 -3.45 -3.83 5.29
C ALA A 75 -4.31 -4.16 6.51
N ARG A 76 -4.41 -3.23 7.46
CA ARG A 76 -5.28 -3.35 8.61
C ARG A 76 -6.61 -2.65 8.36
N ARG A 77 -6.58 -1.58 7.60
CA ARG A 77 -7.78 -0.76 7.37
C ARG A 77 -7.71 -0.09 6.02
N VAL A 78 -8.84 -0.05 5.34
CA VAL A 78 -9.00 0.72 4.10
C VAL A 78 -10.21 1.61 4.28
N LEU A 79 -10.03 2.89 4.05
CA LEU A 79 -11.14 3.85 3.99
C LEU A 79 -11.40 4.12 2.52
N VAL A 80 -12.67 3.99 2.12
CA VAL A 80 -13.07 4.15 0.72
C VAL A 80 -13.96 5.36 0.57
N ARG A 81 -13.62 6.20 -0.39
CA ARG A 81 -14.46 7.31 -0.87
C ARG A 81 -14.47 7.23 -2.38
N GLU A 82 -15.37 7.96 -3.01
CA GLU A 82 -15.42 7.99 -4.45
C GLU A 82 -14.06 8.39 -5.03
N GLY A 83 -13.46 7.48 -5.80
CA GLY A 83 -12.17 7.72 -6.44
C GLY A 83 -10.97 7.78 -5.50
N LEU A 84 -11.12 7.37 -4.24
CA LEU A 84 -10.05 7.49 -3.25
C LEU A 84 -10.05 6.37 -2.23
N TRP A 85 -8.90 5.73 -2.04
CA TRP A 85 -8.67 4.80 -0.93
C TRP A 85 -7.56 5.34 -0.06
N VAL A 86 -7.75 5.23 1.26
CA VAL A 86 -6.68 5.44 2.23
C VAL A 86 -6.44 4.12 2.93
N VAL A 87 -5.22 3.62 2.83
CA VAL A 87 -4.84 2.30 3.34
C VAL A 87 -3.87 2.47 4.49
N GLU A 88 -4.16 1.80 5.60
CA GLU A 88 -3.26 1.75 6.75
C GLU A 88 -2.85 0.31 6.99
N GLY A 89 -1.57 0.08 7.19
CA GLY A 89 -1.09 -1.28 7.38
C GLY A 89 0.27 -1.35 8.02
N SER A 90 0.85 -2.55 7.99
CA SER A 90 2.16 -2.80 8.56
C SER A 90 3.02 -3.57 7.59
N VAL A 91 4.33 -3.45 7.76
CA VAL A 91 5.33 -4.12 6.95
C VAL A 91 6.34 -4.79 7.88
N ASP A 92 6.66 -6.05 7.59
CA ASP A 92 7.63 -6.82 8.36
C ASP A 92 8.96 -6.84 7.60
N TYR A 93 9.93 -6.08 8.10
CA TYR A 93 11.26 -6.00 7.49
C TYR A 93 12.16 -7.17 7.88
N GLY A 94 11.71 -8.06 8.78
CA GLY A 94 12.50 -9.17 9.31
C GLY A 94 13.31 -8.77 10.54
N GLY A 95 13.83 -9.78 11.24
CA GLY A 95 14.65 -9.54 12.41
C GLY A 95 13.93 -8.83 13.57
N GLY A 96 12.62 -8.97 13.64
CA GLY A 96 11.82 -8.29 14.67
C GLY A 96 11.49 -6.84 14.35
N ARG A 97 11.90 -6.34 13.19
CA ARG A 97 11.63 -4.96 12.78
C ARG A 97 10.32 -4.88 12.00
N VAL A 98 9.33 -4.22 12.56
CA VAL A 98 8.04 -3.98 11.93
C VAL A 98 7.83 -2.47 11.82
N GLY A 99 7.36 -2.03 10.67
CA GLY A 99 6.98 -0.64 10.45
C GLY A 99 5.51 -0.52 10.11
N ASP A 100 5.05 0.70 9.99
CA ASP A 100 3.67 0.98 9.60
C ASP A 100 3.68 1.84 8.34
N PHE A 101 2.61 1.73 7.55
CA PHE A 101 2.49 2.54 6.36
C PHE A 101 1.09 3.12 6.21
N VAL A 102 1.03 4.23 5.49
CA VAL A 102 -0.22 4.81 5.01
C VAL A 102 -0.06 5.08 3.53
N LEU A 103 -1.02 4.60 2.74
CA LEU A 103 -1.07 4.84 1.30
C LEU A 103 -2.31 5.65 1.00
N ILE A 104 -2.16 6.65 0.14
CA ILE A 104 -3.28 7.39 -0.40
C ILE A 104 -3.35 7.05 -1.88
N LEU A 105 -4.42 6.36 -2.28
CA LEU A 105 -4.59 5.88 -3.65
C LEU A 105 -5.69 6.67 -4.33
N GLU A 106 -5.34 7.45 -5.32
CA GLU A 106 -6.31 8.15 -6.16
C GLU A 106 -6.61 7.27 -7.35
N LEU A 107 -7.88 6.98 -7.58
CA LEU A 107 -8.30 6.04 -8.61
C LEU A 107 -8.81 6.75 -9.85
N ARG A 108 -8.58 6.14 -11.01
CA ARG A 108 -9.12 6.59 -12.28
C ARG A 108 -9.34 5.38 -13.16
N GLU A 109 -10.52 5.29 -13.75
CA GLU A 109 -10.87 4.18 -14.64
C GLU A 109 -10.66 2.81 -13.98
N GLY A 110 -11.01 2.72 -12.69
CA GLY A 110 -10.94 1.49 -11.92
C GLY A 110 -9.54 1.09 -11.46
N LYS A 111 -8.53 1.92 -11.67
CA LYS A 111 -7.13 1.61 -11.37
C LYS A 111 -6.48 2.71 -10.54
N VAL A 112 -5.35 2.38 -9.94
CA VAL A 112 -4.57 3.35 -9.17
C VAL A 112 -3.86 4.29 -10.14
N PHE A 113 -4.27 5.55 -10.10
CA PHE A 113 -3.74 6.59 -10.97
C PHE A 113 -2.59 7.34 -10.30
N ARG A 114 -2.77 7.68 -9.03
CA ARG A 114 -1.75 8.40 -8.27
C ARG A 114 -1.67 7.80 -6.88
N GLU A 115 -0.47 7.50 -6.44
CA GLU A 115 -0.24 6.88 -5.15
C GLU A 115 0.73 7.72 -4.33
N THR A 116 0.36 8.00 -3.08
CA THR A 116 1.25 8.67 -2.13
C THR A 116 1.55 7.70 -1.00
N ARG A 117 2.81 7.50 -0.67
CA ARG A 117 3.24 6.54 0.34
C ARG A 117 3.94 7.21 1.50
N TYR A 118 3.56 6.82 2.72
CA TYR A 118 4.24 7.19 3.94
C TYR A 118 4.61 5.93 4.71
N TYR A 119 5.85 5.87 5.16
CA TYR A 119 6.34 4.76 5.97
C TYR A 119 6.87 5.32 7.28
N ALA A 120 6.60 4.61 8.38
CA ALA A 120 7.05 5.04 9.69
C ALA A 120 7.58 3.86 10.47
N ASP A 121 8.75 4.04 11.07
CA ASP A 121 9.27 3.04 12.02
C ASP A 121 8.49 3.17 13.32
N ARG A 122 8.31 2.04 14.01
CA ARG A 122 7.70 2.05 15.35
C ARG A 122 8.71 2.59 16.34
N LEU A 123 8.23 3.46 17.21
CA LEU A 123 9.06 4.10 18.24
C LEU A 123 8.70 3.49 19.59
N GLU A 124 9.67 3.56 20.52
CA GLU A 124 9.40 3.17 21.90
C GLU A 124 8.52 4.22 22.57
N ALA A 125 7.62 3.77 23.43
CA ALA A 125 6.78 4.67 24.21
C ALA A 125 7.65 5.50 25.15
N SER A 126 7.31 6.78 25.27
CA SER A 126 8.04 7.69 26.17
C SER A 126 7.54 7.52 27.60
N GLU A 127 8.46 7.37 28.55
CA GLU A 127 8.11 7.34 29.98
C GLU A 127 7.41 8.61 30.42
N ALA A 128 7.76 9.73 29.82
CA ALA A 128 7.16 11.03 30.14
C ALA A 128 5.67 11.09 29.83
N ARG A 129 5.18 10.21 28.93
CA ARG A 129 3.76 10.18 28.56
C ARG A 129 2.98 9.06 29.26
N ALA A 130 3.65 8.20 30.01
CA ALA A 130 3.04 6.99 30.59
C ALA A 130 1.86 7.29 31.50
N GLU A 131 1.81 8.46 32.11
CA GLU A 131 0.71 8.87 32.99
C GLU A 131 -0.61 9.07 32.23
N TRP A 132 -0.53 9.44 30.93
CA TRP A 132 -1.71 9.77 30.13
C TRP A 132 -2.01 8.78 29.02
N PHE A 133 -1.03 7.97 28.63
CA PHE A 133 -1.16 7.06 27.48
C PHE A 133 -1.04 5.60 27.91
N GLU A 134 -1.82 4.76 27.30
CA GLU A 134 -1.72 3.32 27.47
C GLU A 134 -1.22 2.68 26.19
N PRO A 135 -0.57 1.50 26.26
CA PRO A 135 -0.15 0.80 25.05
C PRO A 135 -1.34 0.40 24.19
N MET A 136 -1.15 0.49 22.88
CA MET A 136 -2.10 -0.04 21.92
C MET A 136 -1.91 -1.56 21.80
N GLU A 137 -3.02 -2.26 21.54
CA GLU A 137 -2.92 -3.67 21.15
C GLU A 137 -2.41 -3.76 19.70
N ARG A 138 -1.49 -4.66 19.46
CA ARG A 138 -0.90 -4.86 18.12
C ARG A 138 -0.79 -6.35 17.79
#